data_1a565a417caf546d1c5a750e9fa487d8
#
_entry.id   1a565a417caf546d1c5a750e9fa487d8
#
_cell.length_a   1.000
_cell.length_b   1.000
_cell.length_c   1.000
_cell.angle_alpha   90.00
_cell.angle_beta   90.00
_cell.angle_gamma   90.00
#
_symmetry.space_group_name_H-M   'P 1'
#
loop_
_entity.id
_entity.type
_entity.pdbx_description
1 polymer ?
#
loop_
_entity_poly.entity_id
_entity_poly.type
_entity_poly.pdbx_seq_one_letter_code
_entity_poly.pdbx_strand_id
1 'polypeptide(L)'
;MSSETPSTTAYNERLFGRPGLRRSYHMARFNWVRRKVEANPPCNLRLVELGCYDGRLFETLGSRVIEYVGVDSELSLGIELAQQKYAGRRDVTLIVADDPAVLSLFADNHFNAAAALETLEHVPPHLLERYLEELRRVTRGYLFVTVPNELGPVFLAKFLAKRLFFGGGESYSLREIVAATLGRTRSIPRMQHKGFDYRRLLADIRARFDIIAVEGLPRLGLPAVFSPTVAILARSRADA
;
A
#
# COMPACT_ATOMS: atom_id res chain seq x y z
N MET A 1 -18.21 27.76 -0.34
CA MET A 1 -18.57 26.51 -1.02
C MET A 1 -17.98 25.40 -0.17
N SER A 2 -18.80 24.75 0.63
CA SER A 2 -18.42 23.61 1.49
C SER A 2 -18.08 22.41 0.59
N SER A 3 -16.83 22.00 0.59
CA SER A 3 -16.40 20.74 -0.03
C SER A 3 -16.96 19.61 0.85
N GLU A 4 -18.12 19.07 0.49
CA GLU A 4 -18.59 17.83 1.07
C GLU A 4 -17.55 16.74 0.81
N THR A 5 -16.97 16.21 1.86
CA THR A 5 -16.12 15.02 1.79
C THR A 5 -17.01 13.89 1.26
N PRO A 6 -16.67 13.22 0.15
CA PRO A 6 -17.48 12.13 -0.37
C PRO A 6 -17.64 11.05 0.70
N SER A 7 -18.85 10.57 0.92
CA SER A 7 -19.10 9.48 1.86
C SER A 7 -18.26 8.26 1.46
N THR A 8 -17.78 7.50 2.44
CA THR A 8 -16.96 6.28 2.24
C THR A 8 -17.64 5.28 1.30
N THR A 9 -18.97 5.18 1.39
CA THR A 9 -19.79 4.36 0.48
C THR A 9 -19.60 4.82 -0.98
N ALA A 10 -19.67 6.14 -1.23
CA ALA A 10 -19.47 6.71 -2.57
C ALA A 10 -18.04 6.47 -3.10
N TYR A 11 -17.03 6.49 -2.21
CA TYR A 11 -15.64 6.18 -2.59
C TYR A 11 -15.49 4.71 -3.02
N ASN A 12 -16.01 3.78 -2.23
CA ASN A 12 -15.97 2.35 -2.54
C ASN A 12 -16.74 2.00 -3.80
N GLU A 13 -17.94 2.55 -3.98
CA GLU A 13 -18.72 2.37 -5.21
C GLU A 13 -17.98 2.88 -6.44
N ARG A 14 -17.33 4.04 -6.33
CA ARG A 14 -16.55 4.62 -7.41
C ARG A 14 -15.36 3.77 -7.83
N LEU A 15 -14.67 3.12 -6.86
CA LEU A 15 -13.47 2.33 -7.15
C LEU A 15 -13.77 0.87 -7.48
N PHE A 16 -14.76 0.28 -6.82
CA PHE A 16 -14.99 -1.17 -6.85
C PHE A 16 -16.40 -1.58 -7.26
N GLY A 17 -17.38 -0.65 -7.30
CA GLY A 17 -18.79 -0.95 -7.49
C GLY A 17 -19.11 -1.48 -8.89
N ARG A 18 -18.54 -0.91 -9.95
CA ARG A 18 -18.83 -1.31 -11.34
C ARG A 18 -17.66 -2.08 -11.96
N PRO A 19 -17.93 -3.21 -12.66
CA PRO A 19 -16.92 -3.87 -13.48
C PRO A 19 -16.33 -2.90 -14.52
N GLY A 20 -15.00 -2.94 -14.72
CA GLY A 20 -14.33 -2.09 -15.69
C GLY A 20 -12.84 -1.90 -15.38
N LEU A 21 -12.17 -1.10 -16.21
CA LEU A 21 -10.73 -0.86 -16.11
C LEU A 21 -10.31 -0.27 -14.76
N ARG A 22 -11.13 0.64 -14.19
CA ARG A 22 -10.86 1.26 -12.89
C ARG A 22 -10.83 0.21 -11.79
N ARG A 23 -11.88 -0.62 -11.69
CA ARG A 23 -11.95 -1.71 -10.71
C ARG A 23 -10.79 -2.68 -10.90
N SER A 24 -10.52 -3.11 -12.13
CA SER A 24 -9.41 -4.01 -12.45
C SER A 24 -8.08 -3.43 -12.00
N TYR A 25 -7.85 -2.15 -12.21
CA TYR A 25 -6.66 -1.44 -11.77
C TYR A 25 -6.51 -1.48 -10.23
N HIS A 26 -7.57 -1.09 -9.50
CA HIS A 26 -7.52 -1.05 -8.03
C HIS A 26 -7.49 -2.44 -7.40
N MET A 27 -8.11 -3.44 -8.02
CA MET A 27 -8.07 -4.83 -7.56
C MET A 27 -6.74 -5.52 -7.85
N ALA A 28 -5.92 -4.99 -8.75
CA ALA A 28 -4.68 -5.63 -9.18
C ALA A 28 -3.72 -5.90 -8.02
N ARG A 29 -3.61 -4.97 -7.05
CA ARG A 29 -2.74 -5.11 -5.87
C ARG A 29 -3.19 -6.26 -4.95
N PHE A 30 -4.48 -6.38 -4.67
CA PHE A 30 -5.03 -7.46 -3.83
C PHE A 30 -4.90 -8.82 -4.53
N ASN A 31 -5.21 -8.87 -5.82
CA ASN A 31 -5.05 -10.07 -6.64
C ASN A 31 -3.57 -10.47 -6.78
N TRP A 32 -2.64 -9.50 -6.77
CA TRP A 32 -1.21 -9.76 -6.76
C TRP A 32 -0.79 -10.46 -5.46
N VAL A 33 -1.19 -9.95 -4.29
CA VAL A 33 -0.93 -10.61 -3.01
C VAL A 33 -1.51 -12.03 -3.01
N ARG A 34 -2.78 -12.19 -3.42
CA ARG A 34 -3.41 -13.50 -3.50
C ARG A 34 -2.60 -14.49 -4.33
N ARG A 35 -2.17 -14.11 -5.54
CA ARG A 35 -1.33 -14.99 -6.39
C ARG A 35 0.00 -15.36 -5.74
N LYS A 36 0.65 -14.41 -5.04
CA LYS A 36 1.92 -14.70 -4.33
C LYS A 36 1.71 -15.66 -3.17
N VAL A 37 0.63 -15.50 -2.43
CA VAL A 37 0.23 -16.42 -1.35
C VAL A 37 -0.13 -17.81 -1.91
N GLU A 38 -0.82 -17.87 -3.05
CA GLU A 38 -1.16 -19.13 -3.72
C GLU A 38 0.06 -19.87 -4.26
N ALA A 39 1.06 -19.14 -4.75
CA ALA A 39 2.31 -19.74 -5.28
C ALA A 39 3.27 -20.22 -4.19
N ASN A 40 3.24 -19.63 -3.01
CA ASN A 40 4.11 -19.96 -1.88
C ASN A 40 3.28 -19.99 -0.60
N PRO A 41 2.43 -21.00 -0.42
CA PRO A 41 1.48 -20.98 0.67
C PRO A 41 2.17 -21.21 2.02
N PRO A 42 2.14 -20.23 2.94
CA PRO A 42 1.98 -20.62 4.32
C PRO A 42 0.52 -21.07 4.48
N CYS A 43 0.32 -22.33 4.84
CA CYS A 43 -0.96 -22.75 5.41
C CYS A 43 -1.18 -21.90 6.66
N ASN A 44 -2.35 -21.26 6.77
CA ASN A 44 -2.71 -20.47 7.95
C ASN A 44 -1.96 -19.12 8.07
N LEU A 45 -2.39 -18.14 7.29
CA LEU A 45 -1.85 -16.78 7.35
C LEU A 45 -2.27 -16.07 8.64
N ARG A 46 -1.26 -15.62 9.40
CA ARG A 46 -1.40 -14.57 10.41
C ARG A 46 -0.90 -13.29 9.78
N LEU A 47 -1.80 -12.39 9.43
CA LEU A 47 -1.55 -11.23 8.59
C LEU A 47 -1.74 -9.93 9.36
N VAL A 48 -0.76 -9.05 9.31
CA VAL A 48 -0.93 -7.63 9.67
C VAL A 48 -0.96 -6.78 8.40
N GLU A 49 -1.92 -5.86 8.30
CA GLU A 49 -2.05 -4.92 7.19
C GLU A 49 -2.04 -3.49 7.71
N LEU A 50 -1.09 -2.68 7.23
CA LEU A 50 -1.09 -1.23 7.41
C LEU A 50 -1.86 -0.56 6.29
N GLY A 51 -2.75 0.37 6.62
CA GLY A 51 -3.66 0.99 5.66
C GLY A 51 -4.73 0.01 5.18
N CYS A 52 -5.37 -0.68 6.10
CA CYS A 52 -6.31 -1.76 5.79
C CYS A 52 -7.63 -1.28 5.17
N TYR A 53 -7.95 0.02 5.32
CA TYR A 53 -9.17 0.64 4.84
C TYR A 53 -10.42 -0.17 5.21
N ASP A 54 -11.12 -0.78 4.24
CA ASP A 54 -12.33 -1.59 4.44
C ASP A 54 -12.08 -3.10 4.62
N GLY A 55 -10.82 -3.50 4.85
CA GLY A 55 -10.42 -4.92 5.01
C GLY A 55 -10.49 -5.73 3.73
N ARG A 56 -10.30 -5.10 2.58
CA ARG A 56 -10.44 -5.72 1.26
C ARG A 56 -9.38 -6.80 0.98
N LEU A 57 -8.19 -6.65 1.52
CA LEU A 57 -7.17 -7.69 1.40
C LEU A 57 -7.61 -8.96 2.14
N PHE A 58 -8.12 -8.81 3.36
CA PHE A 58 -8.66 -9.93 4.12
C PHE A 58 -9.78 -10.65 3.36
N GLU A 59 -10.73 -9.90 2.79
CA GLU A 59 -11.80 -10.45 1.95
C GLU A 59 -11.24 -11.21 0.73
N THR A 60 -10.21 -10.66 0.08
CA THR A 60 -9.59 -11.26 -1.11
C THR A 60 -8.86 -12.57 -0.80
N LEU A 61 -8.25 -12.68 0.37
CA LEU A 61 -7.51 -13.86 0.82
C LEU A 61 -8.43 -14.92 1.43
N GLY A 62 -9.55 -14.51 2.02
CA GLY A 62 -10.60 -15.40 2.54
C GLY A 62 -10.09 -16.36 3.62
N SER A 63 -10.49 -17.62 3.53
CA SER A 63 -10.18 -18.67 4.53
C SER A 63 -8.69 -19.01 4.70
N ARG A 64 -7.81 -18.44 3.88
CA ARG A 64 -6.37 -18.60 4.06
C ARG A 64 -5.83 -17.84 5.26
N VAL A 65 -6.55 -16.82 5.72
CA VAL A 65 -6.18 -15.98 6.85
C VAL A 65 -6.88 -16.50 8.09
N ILE A 66 -6.10 -16.95 9.08
CA ILE A 66 -6.61 -17.43 10.37
C ILE A 66 -6.56 -16.37 11.46
N GLU A 67 -5.76 -15.33 11.27
CA GLU A 67 -5.68 -14.16 12.13
C GLU A 67 -5.36 -12.94 11.26
N TYR A 68 -6.19 -11.93 11.36
CA TYR A 68 -6.02 -10.67 10.64
C TYR A 68 -5.99 -9.50 11.61
N VAL A 69 -4.96 -8.70 11.50
CA VAL A 69 -4.86 -7.40 12.18
C VAL A 69 -4.77 -6.31 11.13
N GLY A 70 -5.82 -5.50 11.03
CA GLY A 70 -5.86 -4.32 10.18
C GLY A 70 -5.59 -3.07 11.01
N VAL A 71 -4.62 -2.26 10.58
CA VAL A 71 -4.30 -0.96 11.19
C VAL A 71 -4.56 0.12 10.16
N ASP A 72 -5.29 1.16 10.53
CA ASP A 72 -5.51 2.34 9.69
C ASP A 72 -5.61 3.60 10.53
N SER A 73 -5.48 4.76 9.87
CA SER A 73 -5.55 6.06 10.54
C SER A 73 -6.98 6.44 10.91
N GLU A 74 -7.12 7.32 11.89
CA GLU A 74 -8.41 7.89 12.27
C GLU A 74 -9.09 8.66 11.11
N LEU A 75 -8.29 9.18 10.18
CA LEU A 75 -8.79 9.88 8.99
C LEU A 75 -9.36 8.94 7.93
N SER A 76 -9.16 7.63 8.10
CA SER A 76 -9.65 6.61 7.17
C SER A 76 -11.07 6.21 7.50
N LEU A 77 -12.04 6.80 6.82
CA LEU A 77 -13.46 6.41 6.95
C LEU A 77 -13.72 4.93 6.58
N GLY A 78 -12.74 4.25 6.00
CA GLY A 78 -12.85 2.83 5.61
C GLY A 78 -12.82 1.88 6.80
N ILE A 79 -12.05 2.20 7.84
CA ILE A 79 -11.90 1.32 9.00
C ILE A 79 -13.21 1.16 9.78
N GLU A 80 -14.04 2.21 9.83
CA GLU A 80 -15.37 2.12 10.44
C GLU A 80 -16.27 1.12 9.70
N LEU A 81 -16.22 1.13 8.37
CA LEU A 81 -16.94 0.13 7.55
C LEU A 81 -16.40 -1.27 7.79
N ALA A 82 -15.09 -1.42 7.91
CA ALA A 82 -14.49 -2.72 8.23
C ALA A 82 -14.93 -3.20 9.62
N GLN A 83 -14.93 -2.34 10.63
CA GLN A 83 -15.39 -2.66 11.98
C GLN A 83 -16.86 -3.15 11.99
N GLN A 84 -17.74 -2.47 11.25
CA GLN A 84 -19.13 -2.89 11.09
C GLN A 84 -19.24 -4.24 10.35
N LYS A 85 -18.50 -4.39 9.25
CA LYS A 85 -18.52 -5.56 8.37
C LYS A 85 -18.04 -6.84 9.08
N TYR A 86 -17.03 -6.70 9.91
CA TYR A 86 -16.39 -7.83 10.60
C TYR A 86 -16.75 -7.92 12.08
N ALA A 87 -17.80 -7.19 12.51
CA ALA A 87 -18.30 -7.26 13.88
C ALA A 87 -18.57 -8.71 14.31
N GLY A 88 -18.06 -9.09 15.49
CA GLY A 88 -18.23 -10.44 16.04
C GLY A 88 -17.28 -11.52 15.47
N ARG A 89 -16.44 -11.22 14.49
CA ARG A 89 -15.40 -12.13 14.04
C ARG A 89 -14.24 -12.15 15.03
N ARG A 90 -13.86 -13.34 15.50
CA ARG A 90 -12.77 -13.52 16.47
C ARG A 90 -11.38 -13.55 15.82
N ASP A 91 -11.32 -13.78 14.54
CA ASP A 91 -10.11 -13.84 13.71
C ASP A 91 -9.73 -12.50 13.09
N VAL A 92 -10.49 -11.42 13.38
CA VAL A 92 -10.26 -10.07 12.86
C VAL A 92 -10.14 -9.07 13.99
N THR A 93 -9.02 -8.35 14.02
CA THR A 93 -8.78 -7.20 14.89
C THR A 93 -8.53 -5.96 14.05
N LEU A 94 -9.26 -4.89 14.31
CA LEU A 94 -9.13 -3.61 13.59
C LEU A 94 -8.75 -2.51 14.56
N ILE A 95 -7.62 -1.87 14.31
CA ILE A 95 -7.01 -0.88 15.21
C ILE A 95 -6.87 0.45 14.49
N VAL A 96 -7.40 1.51 15.11
CA VAL A 96 -7.20 2.89 14.64
C VAL A 96 -5.93 3.42 15.26
N ALA A 97 -4.90 3.72 14.45
CA ALA A 97 -3.64 4.27 14.91
C ALA A 97 -2.84 4.93 13.77
N ASP A 98 -2.14 6.01 14.12
CA ASP A 98 -1.26 6.77 13.23
C ASP A 98 0.23 6.64 13.60
N ASP A 99 0.55 5.89 14.66
CA ASP A 99 1.91 5.72 15.17
C ASP A 99 2.35 4.24 15.07
N PRO A 100 3.59 3.97 14.63
CA PRO A 100 4.14 2.61 14.57
C PRO A 100 4.19 1.90 15.92
N ALA A 101 4.14 2.62 17.04
CA ALA A 101 4.09 2.03 18.38
C ALA A 101 2.89 1.09 18.59
N VAL A 102 1.82 1.18 17.79
CA VAL A 102 0.71 0.24 17.82
C VAL A 102 1.17 -1.21 17.59
N LEU A 103 2.22 -1.40 16.81
CA LEU A 103 2.77 -2.73 16.54
C LEU A 103 3.49 -3.34 17.75
N SER A 104 3.84 -2.54 18.77
CA SER A 104 4.41 -3.04 20.04
C SER A 104 3.42 -3.89 20.86
N LEU A 105 2.14 -3.87 20.51
CA LEU A 105 1.12 -4.76 21.08
C LEU A 105 1.37 -6.24 20.70
N PHE A 106 2.18 -6.50 19.69
CA PHE A 106 2.44 -7.83 19.18
C PHE A 106 3.88 -8.26 19.46
N ALA A 107 4.04 -9.53 19.80
CA ALA A 107 5.35 -10.13 20.03
C ALA A 107 6.18 -10.19 18.74
N ASP A 108 7.49 -10.34 18.89
CA ASP A 108 8.39 -10.57 17.78
C ASP A 108 7.98 -11.83 17.00
N ASN A 109 8.05 -11.73 15.67
CA ASN A 109 7.72 -12.84 14.79
C ASN A 109 6.27 -13.38 14.93
N HIS A 110 5.33 -12.56 15.45
CA HIS A 110 3.94 -12.94 15.65
C HIS A 110 3.24 -13.28 14.32
N PHE A 111 3.43 -12.46 13.30
CA PHE A 111 2.82 -12.63 11.99
C PHE A 111 3.74 -13.42 11.04
N ASN A 112 3.14 -14.16 10.11
CA ASN A 112 3.88 -14.77 9.01
C ASN A 112 3.74 -14.01 7.68
N ALA A 113 2.91 -12.98 7.66
CA ALA A 113 2.81 -12.02 6.57
C ALA A 113 2.48 -10.61 7.09
N ALA A 114 3.03 -9.61 6.41
CA ALA A 114 2.66 -8.21 6.56
C ALA A 114 2.32 -7.61 5.19
N ALA A 115 1.40 -6.65 5.16
CA ALA A 115 1.03 -5.94 3.95
C ALA A 115 0.93 -4.42 4.20
N ALA A 116 1.32 -3.63 3.19
CA ALA A 116 1.10 -2.19 3.12
C ALA A 116 0.83 -1.82 1.66
N LEU A 117 -0.45 -1.71 1.30
CA LEU A 117 -0.88 -1.59 -0.10
C LEU A 117 -1.38 -0.17 -0.42
N GLU A 118 -0.56 0.63 -1.13
CA GLU A 118 -0.80 2.05 -1.38
C GLU A 118 -0.92 2.83 -0.04
N THR A 119 0.01 2.61 0.88
CA THR A 119 -0.01 3.14 2.24
C THR A 119 1.28 3.87 2.60
N LEU A 120 2.44 3.27 2.35
CA LEU A 120 3.73 3.80 2.83
C LEU A 120 4.12 5.15 2.19
N GLU A 121 3.56 5.50 1.06
CA GLU A 121 3.70 6.81 0.45
C GLU A 121 3.04 7.93 1.25
N HIS A 122 2.03 7.60 2.06
CA HIS A 122 1.32 8.54 2.93
C HIS A 122 1.96 8.68 4.32
N VAL A 123 2.80 7.73 4.70
CA VAL A 123 3.51 7.78 5.99
C VAL A 123 4.50 8.95 6.00
N PRO A 124 4.46 9.81 7.04
CA PRO A 124 5.45 10.86 7.21
C PRO A 124 6.88 10.30 7.19
N PRO A 125 7.84 10.95 6.49
CA PRO A 125 9.19 10.41 6.34
C PRO A 125 9.90 10.08 7.65
N HIS A 126 9.65 10.84 8.73
CA HIS A 126 10.25 10.60 10.04
C HIS A 126 9.68 9.39 10.79
N LEU A 127 8.51 8.85 10.38
CA LEU A 127 7.91 7.65 10.94
C LEU A 127 8.17 6.40 10.11
N LEU A 128 8.52 6.56 8.83
CA LEU A 128 8.64 5.45 7.88
C LEU A 128 9.67 4.41 8.35
N GLU A 129 10.81 4.86 8.87
CA GLU A 129 11.86 3.98 9.37
C GLU A 129 11.35 3.11 10.52
N ARG A 130 10.66 3.71 11.51
CA ARG A 130 10.08 3.01 12.64
C ARG A 130 8.99 2.02 12.22
N TYR A 131 8.15 2.37 11.25
CA TYR A 131 7.17 1.43 10.70
C TYR A 131 7.84 0.20 10.07
N LEU A 132 8.90 0.40 9.30
CA LEU A 132 9.63 -0.71 8.68
C LEU A 132 10.37 -1.57 9.72
N GLU A 133 10.88 -0.98 10.79
CA GLU A 133 11.51 -1.70 11.91
C GLU A 133 10.50 -2.56 12.66
N GLU A 134 9.35 -1.98 13.02
CA GLU A 134 8.29 -2.70 13.70
C GLU A 134 7.69 -3.81 12.81
N LEU A 135 7.45 -3.53 11.52
CA LEU A 135 7.01 -4.57 10.58
C LEU A 135 8.03 -5.71 10.50
N ARG A 136 9.34 -5.41 10.48
CA ARG A 136 10.38 -6.45 10.53
C ARG A 136 10.32 -7.24 11.82
N ARG A 137 10.20 -6.56 12.95
CA ARG A 137 10.16 -7.20 14.29
C ARG A 137 8.98 -8.16 14.42
N VAL A 138 7.78 -7.72 14.03
CA VAL A 138 6.57 -8.54 14.22
C VAL A 138 6.36 -9.60 13.13
N THR A 139 7.12 -9.56 12.03
CA THR A 139 6.90 -10.43 10.86
C THR A 139 8.08 -11.36 10.60
N ARG A 140 7.84 -12.67 10.67
CA ARG A 140 8.83 -13.72 10.34
C ARG A 140 8.80 -14.25 8.90
N GLY A 141 7.88 -13.74 8.08
CA GLY A 141 7.65 -14.26 6.73
C GLY A 141 7.71 -13.19 5.66
N TYR A 142 6.62 -13.01 4.95
CA TYR A 142 6.58 -12.14 3.77
C TYR A 142 6.09 -10.73 4.11
N LEU A 143 6.67 -9.75 3.42
CA LEU A 143 6.20 -8.38 3.36
C LEU A 143 5.73 -8.07 1.94
N PHE A 144 4.46 -7.66 1.81
CA PHE A 144 3.82 -7.24 0.57
C PHE A 144 3.64 -5.72 0.58
N VAL A 145 4.29 -5.03 -0.33
CA VAL A 145 4.14 -3.58 -0.47
C VAL A 145 3.72 -3.21 -1.88
N THR A 146 2.74 -2.33 -2.00
CA THR A 146 2.49 -1.63 -3.27
C THR A 146 2.51 -0.13 -3.05
N VAL A 147 3.07 0.58 -4.02
CA VAL A 147 3.15 2.05 -4.00
C VAL A 147 3.01 2.62 -5.41
N PRO A 148 2.52 3.84 -5.56
CA PRO A 148 2.43 4.48 -6.87
C PRO A 148 3.83 4.76 -7.44
N ASN A 149 3.95 4.62 -8.77
CA ASN A 149 5.11 5.10 -9.48
C ASN A 149 4.88 6.57 -9.88
N GLU A 150 5.55 7.48 -9.20
CA GLU A 150 5.50 8.92 -9.44
C GLU A 150 6.79 9.43 -10.11
N LEU A 151 7.40 8.57 -10.96
CA LEU A 151 8.67 8.85 -11.63
C LEU A 151 8.62 8.57 -13.13
N GLY A 152 9.50 9.26 -13.86
CA GLY A 152 9.78 8.94 -15.25
C GLY A 152 8.61 9.20 -16.21
N PRO A 153 8.57 8.47 -17.33
CA PRO A 153 7.52 8.65 -18.33
C PRO A 153 6.12 8.30 -17.80
N VAL A 154 6.04 7.40 -16.81
CA VAL A 154 4.77 7.04 -16.17
C VAL A 154 4.18 8.23 -15.41
N PHE A 155 5.02 8.94 -14.65
CA PHE A 155 4.58 10.19 -14.00
C PHE A 155 4.04 11.18 -15.02
N LEU A 156 4.79 11.43 -16.10
CA LEU A 156 4.38 12.40 -17.13
C LEU A 156 3.05 11.99 -17.77
N ALA A 157 2.88 10.73 -18.12
CA ALA A 157 1.63 10.21 -18.68
C ALA A 157 0.45 10.38 -17.72
N LYS A 158 0.63 10.02 -16.42
CA LYS A 158 -0.38 10.20 -15.36
C LYS A 158 -0.72 11.68 -15.15
N PHE A 159 0.29 12.54 -15.11
CA PHE A 159 0.13 13.99 -14.94
C PHE A 159 -0.68 14.59 -16.10
N LEU A 160 -0.32 14.28 -17.34
CA LEU A 160 -1.04 14.77 -18.52
C LEU A 160 -2.47 14.23 -18.58
N ALA A 161 -2.68 12.93 -18.30
CA ALA A 161 -4.02 12.35 -18.26
C ALA A 161 -4.90 13.01 -17.19
N LYS A 162 -4.38 13.25 -15.96
CA LYS A 162 -5.12 13.95 -14.92
C LYS A 162 -5.52 15.36 -15.36
N ARG A 163 -4.61 16.09 -16.00
CA ARG A 163 -4.87 17.48 -16.45
C ARG A 163 -5.86 17.54 -17.61
N LEU A 164 -5.79 16.60 -18.55
CA LEU A 164 -6.66 16.59 -19.73
C LEU A 164 -8.08 16.08 -19.45
N PHE A 165 -8.20 15.06 -18.60
CA PHE A 165 -9.47 14.33 -18.44
C PHE A 165 -10.17 14.61 -17.10
N PHE A 166 -9.46 15.09 -16.08
CA PHE A 166 -10.02 15.22 -14.73
C PHE A 166 -9.94 16.64 -14.16
N GLY A 167 -9.35 17.61 -14.88
CA GLY A 167 -9.36 19.02 -14.52
C GLY A 167 -8.69 19.39 -13.19
N GLY A 168 -7.98 18.45 -12.54
CA GLY A 168 -7.39 18.63 -11.22
C GLY A 168 -6.16 17.76 -11.02
N GLY A 169 -5.43 18.04 -9.94
CA GLY A 169 -4.22 17.30 -9.56
C GLY A 169 -3.35 18.14 -8.63
N GLU A 170 -2.32 17.53 -8.07
CA GLU A 170 -1.31 18.26 -7.32
C GLU A 170 -0.64 19.31 -8.20
N SER A 171 -0.39 20.48 -7.62
CA SER A 171 0.28 21.56 -8.32
C SER A 171 1.79 21.25 -8.47
N TYR A 172 2.26 21.20 -9.69
CA TYR A 172 3.66 21.06 -10.06
C TYR A 172 4.14 22.25 -10.84
N SER A 173 5.28 22.84 -10.48
CA SER A 173 5.99 23.79 -11.32
C SER A 173 6.62 23.06 -12.52
N LEU A 174 6.96 23.79 -13.58
CA LEU A 174 7.64 23.21 -14.75
C LEU A 174 8.96 22.51 -14.36
N ARG A 175 9.72 23.08 -13.43
CA ARG A 175 10.96 22.47 -12.92
C ARG A 175 10.69 21.14 -12.23
N GLU A 176 9.65 21.06 -11.43
CA GLU A 176 9.27 19.82 -10.74
C GLU A 176 8.77 18.75 -11.72
N ILE A 177 8.00 19.14 -12.76
CA ILE A 177 7.56 18.21 -13.81
C ILE A 177 8.77 17.62 -14.53
N VAL A 178 9.71 18.45 -14.95
CA VAL A 178 10.95 17.98 -15.59
C VAL A 178 11.76 17.10 -14.63
N ALA A 179 11.90 17.50 -13.38
CA ALA A 179 12.64 16.75 -12.38
C ALA A 179 12.00 15.36 -12.12
N ALA A 180 10.69 15.28 -11.94
CA ALA A 180 9.97 14.03 -11.75
C ALA A 180 10.08 13.13 -13.00
N THR A 181 9.92 13.71 -14.20
CA THR A 181 10.05 12.98 -15.47
C THR A 181 11.48 12.41 -15.66
N LEU A 182 12.49 13.12 -15.19
CA LEU A 182 13.88 12.64 -15.20
C LEU A 182 14.23 11.75 -13.98
N GLY A 183 13.25 11.49 -13.11
CA GLY A 183 13.45 10.71 -11.88
C GLY A 183 14.33 11.41 -10.82
N ARG A 184 14.42 12.75 -10.84
CA ARG A 184 15.22 13.59 -9.93
C ARG A 184 14.35 14.18 -8.82
N THR A 185 13.84 13.34 -7.92
CA THR A 185 12.88 13.72 -6.89
C THR A 185 13.46 14.51 -5.72
N ARG A 186 14.79 14.54 -5.55
CA ARG A 186 15.44 15.22 -4.40
C ARG A 186 15.12 16.71 -4.29
N SER A 187 14.80 17.36 -5.40
CA SER A 187 14.48 18.79 -5.48
C SER A 187 12.98 19.06 -5.32
N ILE A 188 12.16 18.03 -5.18
CA ILE A 188 10.69 18.14 -5.07
C ILE A 188 10.31 17.96 -3.61
N PRO A 189 9.66 18.95 -2.98
CA PRO A 189 9.14 18.81 -1.63
C PRO A 189 8.18 17.62 -1.53
N ARG A 190 8.36 16.80 -0.49
CA ARG A 190 7.48 15.66 -0.27
C ARG A 190 6.14 16.11 0.35
N MET A 191 5.06 15.89 -0.39
CA MET A 191 3.69 16.13 0.05
C MET A 191 2.81 15.00 -0.50
N GLN A 192 2.44 14.05 0.33
CA GLN A 192 1.69 12.84 -0.10
C GLN A 192 2.40 12.15 -1.30
N HIS A 193 1.73 12.04 -2.46
CA HIS A 193 2.32 11.46 -3.66
C HIS A 193 3.41 12.32 -4.31
N LYS A 194 3.31 13.65 -4.18
CA LYS A 194 4.30 14.58 -4.76
C LYS A 194 5.67 14.37 -4.13
N GLY A 195 6.69 14.21 -4.96
CA GLY A 195 8.05 13.97 -4.51
C GLY A 195 8.31 12.58 -3.92
N PHE A 196 7.32 11.68 -3.98
CA PHE A 196 7.51 10.29 -3.59
C PHE A 196 8.43 9.57 -4.57
N ASP A 197 9.37 8.78 -4.02
CA ASP A 197 10.33 7.98 -4.80
C ASP A 197 10.37 6.55 -4.28
N TYR A 198 9.71 5.66 -5.01
CA TYR A 198 9.66 4.24 -4.64
C TYR A 198 11.04 3.59 -4.57
N ARG A 199 12.07 4.13 -5.26
CA ARG A 199 13.44 3.59 -5.23
C ARG A 199 14.10 3.80 -3.88
N ARG A 200 13.77 4.93 -3.19
CA ARG A 200 14.21 5.18 -1.80
C ARG A 200 13.52 4.21 -0.85
N LEU A 201 12.19 4.11 -0.95
CA LEU A 201 11.44 3.13 -0.15
C LEU A 201 11.98 1.70 -0.38
N LEU A 202 12.28 1.33 -1.63
CA LEU A 202 12.88 0.03 -1.93
C LEU A 202 14.25 -0.15 -1.27
N ALA A 203 15.06 0.90 -1.18
CA ALA A 203 16.35 0.86 -0.47
C ALA A 203 16.15 0.70 1.05
N ASP A 204 15.16 1.41 1.63
CA ASP A 204 14.83 1.31 3.05
C ASP A 204 14.29 -0.08 3.42
N ILE A 205 13.44 -0.66 2.56
CA ILE A 205 12.97 -2.04 2.71
C ILE A 205 14.15 -3.03 2.59
N ARG A 206 15.02 -2.85 1.59
CA ARG A 206 16.19 -3.71 1.37
C ARG A 206 17.18 -3.70 2.55
N ALA A 207 17.25 -2.61 3.29
CA ALA A 207 18.09 -2.54 4.48
C ALA A 207 17.62 -3.51 5.59
N ARG A 208 16.32 -3.87 5.61
CA ARG A 208 15.68 -4.65 6.68
C ARG A 208 15.13 -6.02 6.25
N PHE A 209 14.84 -6.17 4.97
CA PHE A 209 14.24 -7.37 4.36
C PHE A 209 15.04 -7.82 3.14
N ASP A 210 14.93 -9.09 2.79
CA ASP A 210 15.45 -9.61 1.52
C ASP A 210 14.40 -9.42 0.43
N ILE A 211 14.74 -8.67 -0.62
CA ILE A 211 13.84 -8.42 -1.74
C ILE A 211 13.77 -9.69 -2.61
N ILE A 212 12.57 -10.23 -2.75
CA ILE A 212 12.30 -11.40 -3.61
C ILE A 212 11.93 -10.96 -5.02
N ALA A 213 11.05 -9.96 -5.14
CA ALA A 213 10.59 -9.46 -6.44
C ALA A 213 10.20 -7.99 -6.39
N VAL A 214 10.41 -7.30 -7.52
CA VAL A 214 9.87 -5.97 -7.79
C VAL A 214 9.16 -6.03 -9.13
N GLU A 215 7.84 -5.83 -9.12
CA GLU A 215 6.97 -6.05 -10.27
C GLU A 215 6.12 -4.82 -10.56
N GLY A 216 5.69 -4.68 -11.81
CA GLY A 216 4.77 -3.64 -12.24
C GLY A 216 3.32 -4.11 -12.22
N LEU A 217 2.40 -3.26 -11.75
CA LEU A 217 0.96 -3.51 -11.79
C LEU A 217 0.26 -2.45 -12.64
N PRO A 218 -0.90 -2.77 -13.26
CA PRO A 218 -1.69 -4.00 -13.14
C PRO A 218 -1.21 -5.18 -13.98
N ARG A 219 -0.30 -4.96 -14.92
CA ARG A 219 0.19 -6.01 -15.84
C ARG A 219 1.49 -6.60 -15.29
N LEU A 220 1.45 -7.87 -14.91
CA LEU A 220 2.63 -8.64 -14.60
C LEU A 220 3.50 -8.80 -15.86
N GLY A 221 4.82 -8.71 -15.68
CA GLY A 221 5.79 -8.81 -16.79
C GLY A 221 6.23 -7.47 -17.38
N LEU A 222 5.53 -6.35 -17.09
CA LEU A 222 6.09 -5.04 -17.37
C LEU A 222 7.09 -4.64 -16.27
N PRO A 223 8.26 -4.09 -16.65
CA PRO A 223 9.17 -3.53 -15.67
C PRO A 223 8.46 -2.47 -14.79
N ALA A 224 8.76 -2.44 -13.49
CA ALA A 224 8.15 -1.51 -12.55
C ALA A 224 8.28 -0.04 -12.98
N VAL A 225 9.37 0.31 -13.67
CA VAL A 225 9.62 1.66 -14.18
C VAL A 225 8.58 2.13 -15.21
N PHE A 226 7.92 1.20 -15.90
CA PHE A 226 6.87 1.50 -16.90
C PHE A 226 5.45 1.22 -16.39
N SER A 227 5.31 0.89 -15.13
CA SER A 227 4.03 0.55 -14.53
C SER A 227 3.55 1.64 -13.59
N PRO A 228 2.24 1.94 -13.53
CA PRO A 228 1.70 2.99 -12.67
C PRO A 228 1.75 2.67 -11.17
N THR A 229 1.88 1.40 -10.81
CA THR A 229 2.06 0.91 -9.44
C THR A 229 3.25 -0.04 -9.40
N VAL A 230 4.09 0.09 -8.38
CA VAL A 230 5.22 -0.79 -8.09
C VAL A 230 4.82 -1.72 -6.96
N ALA A 231 4.97 -3.00 -7.16
CA ALA A 231 4.73 -4.06 -6.18
C ALA A 231 6.06 -4.67 -5.74
N ILE A 232 6.30 -4.71 -4.44
CA ILE A 232 7.52 -5.22 -3.82
C ILE A 232 7.15 -6.40 -2.95
N LEU A 233 7.71 -7.56 -3.25
CA LEU A 233 7.67 -8.73 -2.39
C LEU A 233 9.02 -8.86 -1.70
N ALA A 234 8.99 -8.86 -0.39
CA ALA A 234 10.19 -9.05 0.42
C ALA A 234 9.97 -10.16 1.47
N ARG A 235 11.04 -10.63 2.07
CA ARG A 235 11.02 -11.63 3.13
C ARG A 235 11.78 -11.11 4.34
N SER A 236 11.26 -11.34 5.53
CA SER A 236 11.98 -11.07 6.76
C SER A 236 13.27 -11.89 6.79
N ARG A 237 14.37 -11.27 7.16
CA ARG A 237 15.63 -11.97 7.37
C ARG A 237 15.46 -12.86 8.59
N ALA A 238 15.88 -14.11 8.47
CA ALA A 238 16.08 -14.94 9.64
C ALA A 238 17.09 -14.24 10.54
N ASP A 239 16.78 -14.14 11.82
CA ASP A 239 17.76 -13.67 12.78
C ASP A 239 18.96 -14.63 12.71
N ALA A 240 20.14 -14.07 12.43
CA ALA A 240 21.40 -14.81 12.34
C ALA A 240 21.87 -15.24 13.74
#